data_9ff6b6c52c596abf7baf6511c70790be
#
_entry.id   9ff6b6c52c596abf7baf6511c70790be
#
_cell.length_a   1.000
_cell.length_b   1.000
_cell.length_c   1.000
_cell.angle_alpha   90.00
_cell.angle_beta   90.00
_cell.angle_gamma   90.00
#
_symmetry.space_group_name_H-M   'P 1'
#
loop_
_entity.id
_entity.type
_entity.pdbx_description
1 polymer ?
#
loop_
_entity_poly.entity_id
_entity_poly.type
_entity_poly.pdbx_seq_one_letter_code
_entity_poly.pdbx_strand_id
1 'polypeptide(L)'
;MMHSQVSLFGASTRKKAKVKYKKYRLLNGRVKTLFQRVKDGSIITRFDKTPLPRKSADVICPHFVELKWAYGCPFDCSWCYLKGTFRFRPDGIKPVVKDLEKVKLHVQVFLDEVKEPEILNTGELADSLMAENGTRAFSRFIIPMFESQSRHKVLFVTKSSNVKNLLQINPHNRVIVSFSLNAGPAVKSWERKAPTLLQRLKAAEKLFKSDYEVRIRIDPMVPIQNWEKSYRELVDNIFSRFRPERITIGSLRGLQSTVNSTKDRSWVHYLTEISNWGKKIDFTTRLRMYSSIMSYLKNEYGYREVALCKETKAMWRKLGMEYKNIKCNCIW
;
A
#
# COMPACT_ATOMS: atom_id res chain seq x y z
N MET A 1 58.61 14.16 -33.89
CA MET A 1 57.57 15.05 -33.40
C MET A 1 56.24 14.29 -33.40
N MET A 2 55.83 13.78 -32.26
CA MET A 2 54.57 13.04 -32.09
C MET A 2 53.56 14.00 -31.48
N HIS A 3 52.48 14.31 -32.19
CA HIS A 3 51.33 15.06 -31.64
C HIS A 3 50.38 14.07 -30.97
N SER A 4 50.26 14.20 -29.67
CA SER A 4 49.24 13.56 -28.85
C SER A 4 47.90 14.27 -29.04
N GLN A 5 46.94 13.58 -29.63
CA GLN A 5 45.52 14.03 -29.58
C GLN A 5 44.91 13.66 -28.24
N VAL A 6 44.59 14.68 -27.44
CA VAL A 6 43.77 14.53 -26.22
C VAL A 6 42.31 14.51 -26.66
N SER A 7 41.68 13.36 -26.49
CA SER A 7 40.26 13.14 -26.70
C SER A 7 39.47 13.87 -25.58
N LEU A 8 38.80 14.93 -25.91
CA LEU A 8 37.81 15.58 -25.06
C LEU A 8 36.53 14.74 -25.02
N PHE A 9 36.40 13.91 -24.00
CA PHE A 9 35.11 13.30 -23.66
C PHE A 9 34.16 14.40 -23.19
N GLY A 10 33.20 14.73 -24.04
CA GLY A 10 32.14 15.69 -23.75
C GLY A 10 31.34 15.23 -22.53
N ALA A 11 31.33 16.03 -21.47
CA ALA A 11 30.44 15.88 -20.32
C ALA A 11 28.99 15.95 -20.81
N SER A 12 28.35 14.78 -20.90
CA SER A 12 26.90 14.69 -21.10
C SER A 12 26.20 15.47 -19.99
N THR A 13 25.65 16.63 -20.31
CA THR A 13 24.81 17.41 -19.42
C THR A 13 23.55 16.60 -19.10
N ARG A 14 23.61 15.75 -18.09
CA ARG A 14 22.43 15.07 -17.54
C ARG A 14 21.44 16.16 -17.13
N LYS A 15 20.39 16.38 -17.92
CA LYS A 15 19.29 17.29 -17.57
C LYS A 15 18.84 16.94 -16.16
N LYS A 16 19.11 17.82 -15.17
CA LYS A 16 18.71 17.65 -13.77
C LYS A 16 17.21 17.31 -13.73
N ALA A 17 16.88 16.22 -13.10
CA ALA A 17 15.49 15.86 -12.92
C ALA A 17 14.82 16.93 -12.02
N LYS A 18 13.69 17.49 -12.47
CA LYS A 18 12.99 18.53 -11.73
C LYS A 18 11.92 17.93 -10.85
N VAL A 19 11.90 18.32 -9.58
CA VAL A 19 10.81 18.08 -8.64
C VAL A 19 9.72 19.11 -8.87
N LYS A 20 8.47 18.68 -8.84
CA LYS A 20 7.30 19.56 -8.92
C LYS A 20 6.53 19.56 -7.61
N TYR A 21 6.05 20.74 -7.23
CA TYR A 21 5.19 20.97 -6.07
C TYR A 21 3.83 21.49 -6.55
N LYS A 22 2.79 21.24 -5.73
CA LYS A 22 1.43 21.71 -5.97
C LYS A 22 0.76 22.10 -4.66
N LYS A 23 -0.12 23.09 -4.68
CA LYS A 23 -0.98 23.42 -3.54
C LYS A 23 -2.07 22.36 -3.40
N TYR A 24 -2.15 21.73 -2.25
CA TYR A 24 -3.15 20.73 -1.89
C TYR A 24 -3.99 21.22 -0.72
N ARG A 25 -5.31 21.08 -0.81
CA ARG A 25 -6.17 21.14 0.36
C ARG A 25 -6.11 19.79 1.06
N LEU A 26 -5.85 19.79 2.37
CA LEU A 26 -5.77 18.58 3.18
C LEU A 26 -7.14 18.20 3.76
N LEU A 27 -7.27 17.00 4.35
CA LEU A 27 -8.51 16.53 4.98
C LEU A 27 -8.96 17.43 6.14
N ASN A 28 -8.05 18.11 6.82
CA ASN A 28 -8.33 19.10 7.87
C ASN A 28 -8.69 20.51 7.34
N GLY A 29 -8.80 20.68 6.02
CA GLY A 29 -9.14 21.93 5.36
C GLY A 29 -7.95 22.87 5.09
N ARG A 30 -6.79 22.65 5.72
CA ARG A 30 -5.58 23.48 5.48
C ARG A 30 -5.09 23.32 4.05
N VAL A 31 -4.53 24.39 3.49
CA VAL A 31 -3.86 24.37 2.20
C VAL A 31 -2.35 24.34 2.43
N LYS A 32 -1.68 23.35 1.87
CA LYS A 32 -0.22 23.20 1.97
C LYS A 32 0.37 22.94 0.58
N THR A 33 1.51 23.54 0.29
CA THR A 33 2.30 23.20 -0.89
C THR A 33 3.08 21.93 -0.58
N LEU A 34 2.79 20.85 -1.29
CA LEU A 34 3.42 19.55 -1.11
C LEU A 34 4.09 19.07 -2.38
N PHE A 35 5.04 18.18 -2.23
CA PHE A 35 5.62 17.44 -3.34
C PHE A 35 4.53 16.79 -4.18
N GLN A 36 4.63 16.94 -5.50
CA GLN A 36 3.71 16.34 -6.47
C GLN A 36 4.34 15.17 -7.22
N ARG A 37 5.48 15.39 -7.85
CA ARG A 37 6.13 14.37 -8.68
C ARG A 37 7.59 14.70 -9.01
N VAL A 38 8.35 13.67 -9.36
CA VAL A 38 9.65 13.78 -10.01
C VAL A 38 9.45 13.70 -11.52
N LYS A 39 9.99 14.67 -12.29
CA LYS A 39 9.86 14.77 -13.77
C LYS A 39 8.40 14.64 -14.25
N ASP A 40 8.15 13.60 -15.05
CA ASP A 40 6.86 13.25 -15.64
C ASP A 40 5.91 12.52 -14.67
N GLY A 41 6.41 12.10 -13.49
CA GLY A 41 5.66 11.33 -12.52
C GLY A 41 5.50 9.85 -12.89
N SER A 42 6.24 9.35 -13.87
CA SER A 42 6.17 7.95 -14.30
C SER A 42 6.72 6.98 -13.24
N ILE A 43 7.62 7.45 -12.35
CA ILE A 43 8.22 6.67 -11.27
C ILE A 43 7.71 7.15 -9.91
N ILE A 44 7.84 8.44 -9.57
CA ILE A 44 7.41 8.96 -8.27
C ILE A 44 6.37 10.06 -8.48
N THR A 45 5.21 9.86 -7.87
CA THR A 45 4.12 10.85 -7.90
C THR A 45 3.25 10.75 -6.64
N ARG A 46 2.63 11.85 -6.25
CA ARG A 46 1.58 11.81 -5.22
C ARG A 46 0.30 11.23 -5.79
N PHE A 47 -0.29 10.28 -5.09
CA PHE A 47 -1.62 9.77 -5.38
C PHE A 47 -2.66 10.77 -4.88
N ASP A 48 -3.23 11.54 -5.79
CA ASP A 48 -4.25 12.55 -5.50
C ASP A 48 -5.59 12.30 -6.24
N LYS A 49 -5.79 11.04 -6.70
CA LYS A 49 -6.97 10.64 -7.47
C LYS A 49 -8.25 10.54 -6.62
N THR A 50 -8.13 10.40 -5.29
CA THR A 50 -9.30 10.42 -4.41
C THR A 50 -9.63 11.87 -4.08
N PRO A 51 -10.76 12.42 -4.55
CA PRO A 51 -11.14 13.78 -4.24
C PRO A 51 -11.42 13.95 -2.74
N LEU A 52 -11.28 15.17 -2.22
CA LEU A 52 -11.69 15.47 -0.86
C LEU A 52 -13.20 15.25 -0.71
N PRO A 53 -13.63 14.69 0.43
CA PRO A 53 -15.03 14.33 0.65
C PRO A 53 -15.91 15.59 0.76
N ARG A 54 -16.82 15.77 -0.17
CA ARG A 54 -17.86 16.83 -0.17
C ARG A 54 -19.15 16.33 0.49
N LYS A 55 -19.56 15.11 0.15
CA LYS A 55 -20.78 14.45 0.65
C LYS A 55 -20.45 13.42 1.74
N SER A 56 -21.46 13.03 2.50
CA SER A 56 -21.31 11.98 3.53
C SER A 56 -20.93 10.61 2.95
N ALA A 57 -21.37 10.30 1.73
CA ALA A 57 -21.06 9.07 1.01
C ALA A 57 -19.67 9.07 0.32
N ASP A 58 -18.95 10.21 0.32
CA ASP A 58 -17.62 10.28 -0.27
C ASP A 58 -16.59 9.60 0.62
N VAL A 59 -15.67 8.88 0.01
CA VAL A 59 -14.62 8.15 0.75
C VAL A 59 -13.51 9.09 1.21
N ILE A 60 -12.94 8.76 2.35
CA ILE A 60 -11.77 9.40 2.92
C ILE A 60 -10.51 8.63 2.48
N CYS A 61 -9.54 9.34 1.92
CA CYS A 61 -8.20 8.83 1.66
C CYS A 61 -7.22 10.01 1.65
N PRO A 62 -6.18 10.00 2.48
CA PRO A 62 -5.14 11.01 2.39
C PRO A 62 -4.35 10.84 1.09
N HIS A 63 -3.80 11.94 0.59
CA HIS A 63 -2.88 11.87 -0.53
C HIS A 63 -1.53 11.36 -0.04
N PHE A 64 -1.02 10.29 -0.63
CA PHE A 64 0.27 9.68 -0.30
C PHE A 64 1.19 9.63 -1.52
N VAL A 65 2.47 9.35 -1.33
CA VAL A 65 3.43 9.29 -2.44
C VAL A 65 3.60 7.85 -2.91
N GLU A 66 3.48 7.63 -4.23
CA GLU A 66 3.71 6.34 -4.89
C GLU A 66 5.11 6.27 -5.48
N LEU A 67 5.79 5.16 -5.25
CA LEU A 67 6.97 4.73 -6.01
C LEU A 67 6.56 3.61 -6.96
N LYS A 68 6.41 3.95 -8.24
CA LYS A 68 5.95 3.06 -9.31
C LYS A 68 7.13 2.35 -9.95
N TRP A 69 7.80 1.48 -9.20
CA TRP A 69 8.96 0.72 -9.65
C TRP A 69 8.62 -0.45 -10.57
N ALA A 70 7.37 -0.91 -10.48
CA ALA A 70 6.85 -2.04 -11.24
C ALA A 70 5.33 -1.90 -11.45
N TYR A 71 4.73 -2.80 -12.20
CA TYR A 71 3.29 -2.95 -12.34
C TYR A 71 2.90 -4.41 -12.59
N GLY A 72 1.65 -4.75 -12.23
CA GLY A 72 1.15 -6.13 -12.21
C GLY A 72 1.51 -6.84 -10.92
N CYS A 73 1.04 -8.08 -10.78
CA CYS A 73 1.19 -8.86 -9.56
C CYS A 73 1.16 -10.35 -9.91
N PRO A 74 2.00 -11.21 -9.31
CA PRO A 74 1.98 -12.65 -9.55
C PRO A 74 0.78 -13.34 -8.89
N PHE A 75 0.11 -12.67 -7.94
CA PHE A 75 -1.07 -13.20 -7.28
C PHE A 75 -2.34 -12.93 -8.10
N ASP A 76 -3.34 -13.81 -7.98
CA ASP A 76 -4.58 -13.73 -8.75
C ASP A 76 -5.80 -13.54 -7.84
N CYS A 77 -5.74 -12.54 -6.95
CA CYS A 77 -6.88 -12.24 -6.08
C CYS A 77 -8.10 -11.80 -6.91
N SER A 78 -9.29 -12.39 -6.63
CA SER A 78 -10.50 -12.16 -7.41
C SER A 78 -10.95 -10.69 -7.44
N TRP A 79 -10.85 -9.99 -6.33
CA TRP A 79 -11.22 -8.57 -6.18
C TRP A 79 -10.10 -7.56 -6.46
N CYS A 80 -8.96 -8.01 -7.00
CA CYS A 80 -7.82 -7.13 -7.18
C CYS A 80 -8.12 -6.02 -8.21
N TYR A 81 -8.03 -4.75 -7.76
CA TYR A 81 -8.28 -3.60 -8.62
C TYR A 81 -7.30 -3.46 -9.80
N LEU A 82 -6.14 -4.12 -9.72
CA LEU A 82 -5.17 -4.14 -10.82
C LEU A 82 -5.75 -4.78 -12.08
N LYS A 83 -6.71 -5.72 -11.95
CA LYS A 83 -7.42 -6.31 -13.09
C LYS A 83 -8.15 -5.24 -13.90
N GLY A 84 -8.86 -4.35 -13.23
CA GLY A 84 -9.50 -3.21 -13.87
C GLY A 84 -8.53 -2.12 -14.33
N THR A 85 -7.46 -1.88 -13.57
CA THR A 85 -6.42 -0.89 -13.90
C THR A 85 -5.66 -1.27 -15.17
N PHE A 86 -5.32 -2.54 -15.31
CA PHE A 86 -4.50 -3.04 -16.43
C PHE A 86 -5.31 -3.79 -17.50
N ARG A 87 -6.63 -3.60 -17.57
CA ARG A 87 -7.53 -4.29 -18.51
C ARG A 87 -7.18 -4.10 -19.98
N PHE A 88 -6.47 -3.02 -20.32
CA PHE A 88 -6.06 -2.72 -21.70
C PHE A 88 -4.66 -3.25 -22.05
N ARG A 89 -3.94 -3.82 -21.08
CA ARG A 89 -2.65 -4.43 -21.36
C ARG A 89 -2.85 -5.83 -21.94
N PRO A 90 -2.13 -6.22 -22.99
CA PRO A 90 -2.18 -7.58 -23.55
C PRO A 90 -1.96 -8.67 -22.49
N ASP A 91 -0.97 -8.47 -21.62
CA ASP A 91 -0.61 -9.37 -20.52
C ASP A 91 -1.40 -9.14 -19.22
N GLY A 92 -2.40 -8.27 -19.23
CA GLY A 92 -3.21 -7.96 -18.05
C GLY A 92 -2.37 -7.57 -16.83
N ILE A 93 -2.53 -8.35 -15.74
CA ILE A 93 -1.81 -8.12 -14.47
C ILE A 93 -0.45 -8.82 -14.39
N LYS A 94 0.09 -9.38 -15.49
CA LYS A 94 1.40 -10.02 -15.48
C LYS A 94 2.47 -9.04 -14.96
N PRO A 95 3.34 -9.48 -14.02
CA PRO A 95 4.34 -8.61 -13.40
C PRO A 95 5.37 -8.10 -14.41
N VAL A 96 5.69 -6.81 -14.34
CA VAL A 96 6.78 -6.19 -15.09
C VAL A 96 7.51 -5.21 -14.18
N VAL A 97 8.81 -5.42 -13.99
CA VAL A 97 9.71 -4.50 -13.30
C VAL A 97 10.17 -3.44 -14.31
N LYS A 98 10.18 -2.19 -13.89
CA LYS A 98 10.71 -1.09 -14.71
C LYS A 98 12.23 -1.09 -14.70
N ASP A 99 12.80 -0.32 -15.62
CA ASP A 99 14.25 -0.07 -15.63
C ASP A 99 14.68 0.49 -14.26
N LEU A 100 15.51 -0.30 -13.55
CA LEU A 100 15.98 0.02 -12.21
C LEU A 100 16.92 1.22 -12.19
N GLU A 101 17.67 1.49 -13.26
CA GLU A 101 18.51 2.69 -13.33
C GLU A 101 17.64 3.96 -13.42
N LYS A 102 16.55 3.91 -14.16
CA LYS A 102 15.55 5.00 -14.16
C LYS A 102 14.91 5.16 -12.79
N VAL A 103 14.55 4.06 -12.12
CA VAL A 103 13.99 4.10 -10.75
C VAL A 103 15.00 4.73 -9.80
N LYS A 104 16.28 4.30 -9.84
CA LYS A 104 17.38 4.83 -9.02
C LYS A 104 17.52 6.34 -9.17
N LEU A 105 17.60 6.81 -10.41
CA LEU A 105 17.73 8.25 -10.71
C LEU A 105 16.58 9.07 -10.11
N HIS A 106 15.33 8.60 -10.25
CA HIS A 106 14.17 9.31 -9.72
C HIS A 106 14.12 9.27 -8.18
N VAL A 107 14.49 8.15 -7.56
CA VAL A 107 14.57 8.02 -6.10
C VAL A 107 15.66 8.93 -5.55
N GLN A 108 16.85 8.95 -6.15
CA GLN A 108 17.93 9.83 -5.72
C GLN A 108 17.51 11.30 -5.75
N VAL A 109 16.92 11.75 -6.86
CA VAL A 109 16.40 13.14 -6.98
C VAL A 109 15.35 13.44 -5.91
N PHE A 110 14.47 12.48 -5.62
CA PHE A 110 13.47 12.64 -4.58
C PHE A 110 14.12 12.79 -3.21
N LEU A 111 15.05 11.92 -2.84
CA LEU A 111 15.73 11.94 -1.55
C LEU A 111 16.54 13.22 -1.34
N ASP A 112 17.17 13.74 -2.39
CA ASP A 112 18.01 14.95 -2.35
C ASP A 112 17.18 16.23 -2.26
N GLU A 113 16.11 16.34 -3.08
CA GLU A 113 15.41 17.61 -3.29
C GLU A 113 14.15 17.78 -2.43
N VAL A 114 13.45 16.70 -2.04
CA VAL A 114 12.22 16.81 -1.23
C VAL A 114 12.58 16.97 0.25
N LYS A 115 12.17 18.09 0.85
CA LYS A 115 12.56 18.43 2.23
C LYS A 115 11.56 17.98 3.29
N GLU A 116 10.25 17.90 2.94
CA GLU A 116 9.23 17.41 3.86
C GLU A 116 9.29 15.88 3.97
N PRO A 117 9.18 15.30 5.19
CA PRO A 117 9.14 13.85 5.36
C PRO A 117 7.99 13.21 4.60
N GLU A 118 8.29 12.16 3.84
CA GLU A 118 7.30 11.42 3.07
C GLU A 118 7.54 9.91 3.20
N ILE A 119 6.46 9.13 3.11
CA ILE A 119 6.52 7.67 2.95
C ILE A 119 6.24 7.35 1.49
N LEU A 120 7.15 6.64 0.83
CA LEU A 120 6.99 6.18 -0.54
C LEU A 120 6.38 4.78 -0.56
N ASN A 121 5.13 4.67 -0.98
CA ASN A 121 4.41 3.40 -1.12
C ASN A 121 4.82 2.70 -2.41
N THR A 122 5.39 1.50 -2.31
CA THR A 122 5.85 0.69 -3.45
C THR A 122 4.82 -0.33 -3.93
N GLY A 123 3.69 -0.47 -3.21
CA GLY A 123 2.70 -1.54 -3.41
C GLY A 123 1.38 -1.11 -4.06
N GLU A 124 1.32 0.07 -4.68
CA GLU A 124 0.05 0.53 -5.29
C GLU A 124 -0.21 -0.09 -6.67
N LEU A 125 0.81 -0.30 -7.49
CA LEU A 125 0.67 -0.90 -8.83
C LEU A 125 1.25 -2.31 -8.94
N ALA A 126 1.83 -2.84 -7.85
CA ALA A 126 2.48 -4.14 -7.78
C ALA A 126 2.42 -4.67 -6.35
N ASP A 127 2.69 -5.96 -6.13
CA ASP A 127 3.07 -6.43 -4.80
C ASP A 127 4.53 -6.03 -4.54
N SER A 128 4.81 -5.42 -3.41
CA SER A 128 6.13 -4.83 -3.13
C SER A 128 7.25 -5.85 -3.02
N LEU A 129 6.95 -7.12 -2.73
CA LEU A 129 7.91 -8.23 -2.61
C LEU A 129 7.78 -9.24 -3.76
N MET A 130 7.19 -8.86 -4.89
CA MET A 130 7.04 -9.77 -6.03
C MET A 130 8.36 -10.09 -6.74
N ALA A 131 9.39 -9.26 -6.59
CA ALA A 131 10.69 -9.39 -7.25
C ALA A 131 11.82 -9.65 -6.22
N GLU A 132 11.58 -10.57 -5.28
CA GLU A 132 12.53 -10.92 -4.23
C GLU A 132 13.37 -12.19 -4.55
N ASN A 133 13.23 -12.72 -5.75
CA ASN A 133 14.02 -13.88 -6.20
C ASN A 133 15.31 -13.42 -6.89
N GLY A 134 16.43 -14.02 -6.51
CA GLY A 134 17.72 -13.79 -7.16
C GLY A 134 18.50 -12.58 -6.62
N THR A 135 19.61 -12.28 -7.32
CA THR A 135 20.60 -11.25 -6.91
C THR A 135 20.13 -9.81 -7.09
N ARG A 136 19.12 -9.58 -7.94
CA ARG A 136 18.53 -8.26 -8.23
C ARG A 136 17.22 -8.03 -7.49
N ALA A 137 17.11 -8.55 -6.25
CA ALA A 137 15.93 -8.33 -5.41
C ALA A 137 15.66 -6.84 -5.22
N PHE A 138 14.38 -6.44 -5.34
CA PHE A 138 14.00 -5.03 -5.21
C PHE A 138 14.32 -4.46 -3.82
N SER A 139 14.17 -5.26 -2.76
CA SER A 139 14.52 -4.84 -1.40
C SER A 139 16.01 -4.50 -1.26
N ARG A 140 16.89 -5.33 -1.82
CA ARG A 140 18.35 -5.09 -1.81
C ARG A 140 18.77 -3.86 -2.59
N PHE A 141 17.99 -3.50 -3.60
CA PHE A 141 18.19 -2.30 -4.39
C PHE A 141 17.72 -1.04 -3.68
N ILE A 142 16.51 -1.05 -3.10
CA ILE A 142 15.86 0.18 -2.65
C ILE A 142 16.18 0.55 -1.19
N ILE A 143 16.33 -0.45 -0.30
CA ILE A 143 16.52 -0.19 1.13
C ILE A 143 17.79 0.62 1.41
N PRO A 144 18.97 0.29 0.85
CA PRO A 144 20.18 1.07 1.07
C PRO A 144 20.05 2.55 0.68
N MET A 145 19.26 2.86 -0.35
CA MET A 145 19.01 4.24 -0.75
C MET A 145 18.21 5.01 0.32
N PHE A 146 17.26 4.35 0.99
CA PHE A 146 16.49 4.99 2.07
C PHE A 146 17.27 5.06 3.38
N GLU A 147 18.17 4.12 3.64
CA GLU A 147 19.03 4.14 4.82
C GLU A 147 20.17 5.18 4.74
N SER A 148 20.51 5.68 3.54
CA SER A 148 21.51 6.74 3.37
C SER A 148 21.03 8.13 3.83
N GLN A 149 19.79 8.27 4.30
CA GLN A 149 19.20 9.52 4.78
C GLN A 149 18.23 9.25 5.95
N SER A 150 17.83 10.32 6.68
CA SER A 150 17.01 10.20 7.90
C SER A 150 15.57 10.72 7.76
N ARG A 151 15.20 11.27 6.61
CA ARG A 151 13.95 12.02 6.43
C ARG A 151 12.79 11.19 5.93
N HIS A 152 13.01 10.38 4.90
CA HIS A 152 11.96 9.63 4.21
C HIS A 152 11.96 8.17 4.63
N LYS A 153 10.79 7.50 4.47
CA LYS A 153 10.67 6.05 4.62
C LYS A 153 10.15 5.42 3.33
N VAL A 154 10.50 4.15 3.12
CA VAL A 154 9.90 3.31 2.09
C VAL A 154 8.90 2.35 2.71
N LEU A 155 7.73 2.22 2.08
CA LEU A 155 6.66 1.33 2.52
C LEU A 155 6.49 0.19 1.51
N PHE A 156 6.71 -1.03 1.98
CA PHE A 156 6.38 -2.25 1.28
C PHE A 156 4.96 -2.69 1.65
N VAL A 157 4.08 -2.86 0.67
CA VAL A 157 2.73 -3.41 0.87
C VAL A 157 2.66 -4.75 0.15
N THR A 158 2.40 -5.83 0.88
CA THR A 158 2.57 -7.17 0.32
C THR A 158 1.57 -8.21 0.85
N LYS A 159 1.32 -9.22 0.02
CA LYS A 159 0.76 -10.53 0.39
C LYS A 159 1.82 -11.64 0.30
N SER A 160 3.05 -11.32 -0.07
CA SER A 160 4.15 -12.28 -0.14
C SER A 160 4.56 -12.77 1.26
N SER A 161 5.09 -13.96 1.32
CA SER A 161 5.79 -14.51 2.50
C SER A 161 7.31 -14.60 2.28
N ASN A 162 7.81 -14.17 1.12
CA ASN A 162 9.24 -14.19 0.81
C ASN A 162 9.93 -12.94 1.38
N VAL A 163 10.40 -13.07 2.62
CA VAL A 163 11.12 -12.01 3.34
C VAL A 163 12.61 -12.33 3.53
N LYS A 164 13.13 -13.35 2.84
CA LYS A 164 14.52 -13.81 3.01
C LYS A 164 15.56 -12.70 2.83
N ASN A 165 15.39 -11.86 1.82
CA ASN A 165 16.33 -10.76 1.57
C ASN A 165 16.21 -9.67 2.65
N LEU A 166 15.00 -9.32 3.08
CA LEU A 166 14.79 -8.32 4.12
C LEU A 166 15.51 -8.72 5.42
N LEU A 167 15.42 -10.00 5.81
CA LEU A 167 16.08 -10.52 7.02
C LEU A 167 17.62 -10.46 6.95
N GLN A 168 18.21 -10.18 5.80
CA GLN A 168 19.66 -10.07 5.57
C GLN A 168 20.12 -8.60 5.40
N ILE A 169 19.21 -7.64 5.44
CA ILE A 169 19.51 -6.21 5.24
C ILE A 169 19.55 -5.53 6.59
N ASN A 170 20.68 -4.87 6.88
CA ASN A 170 20.88 -4.04 8.06
C ASN A 170 21.78 -2.85 7.68
N PRO A 171 21.45 -1.60 8.04
CA PRO A 171 20.25 -1.18 8.78
C PRO A 171 18.98 -1.18 7.93
N HIS A 172 17.80 -1.04 8.62
CA HIS A 172 16.48 -0.96 7.97
C HIS A 172 15.49 -0.04 8.74
N ASN A 173 16.03 1.00 9.38
CA ASN A 173 15.27 1.98 10.20
C ASN A 173 14.30 2.83 9.37
N ARG A 174 14.50 2.90 8.05
CA ARG A 174 13.67 3.67 7.11
C ARG A 174 12.70 2.79 6.33
N VAL A 175 12.47 1.57 6.78
CA VAL A 175 11.63 0.58 6.11
C VAL A 175 10.38 0.28 6.92
N ILE A 176 9.23 0.34 6.26
CA ILE A 176 7.95 -0.10 6.79
C ILE A 176 7.47 -1.27 5.96
N VAL A 177 7.04 -2.36 6.59
CA VAL A 177 6.45 -3.49 5.88
C VAL A 177 5.00 -3.68 6.32
N SER A 178 4.06 -3.46 5.40
CA SER A 178 2.62 -3.61 5.63
C SER A 178 2.12 -4.91 4.99
N PHE A 179 1.84 -5.90 5.82
CA PHE A 179 1.26 -7.16 5.37
C PHE A 179 -0.25 -7.04 5.17
N SER A 180 -0.72 -7.45 3.98
CA SER A 180 -2.15 -7.61 3.71
C SER A 180 -2.59 -8.99 4.18
N LEU A 181 -3.43 -9.03 5.20
CA LEU A 181 -4.02 -10.24 5.79
C LEU A 181 -5.53 -10.25 5.59
N ASN A 182 -6.13 -11.43 5.66
CA ASN A 182 -7.57 -11.59 5.62
C ASN A 182 -7.98 -12.83 6.43
N ALA A 183 -9.26 -12.95 6.76
CA ALA A 183 -9.81 -14.16 7.38
C ALA A 183 -9.52 -15.40 6.53
N GLY A 184 -9.18 -16.52 7.16
CA GLY A 184 -8.78 -17.75 6.47
C GLY A 184 -9.73 -18.19 5.35
N PRO A 185 -11.05 -18.25 5.58
CA PRO A 185 -12.01 -18.60 4.53
C PRO A 185 -12.00 -17.62 3.35
N ALA A 186 -11.84 -16.31 3.59
CA ALA A 186 -11.75 -15.30 2.54
C ALA A 186 -10.46 -15.44 1.71
N VAL A 187 -9.33 -15.74 2.36
CA VAL A 187 -8.06 -16.06 1.67
C VAL A 187 -8.24 -17.25 0.75
N LYS A 188 -8.82 -18.35 1.27
CA LYS A 188 -9.05 -19.59 0.50
C LYS A 188 -9.94 -19.37 -0.72
N SER A 189 -10.99 -18.57 -0.58
CA SER A 189 -11.97 -18.35 -1.64
C SER A 189 -11.45 -17.43 -2.75
N TRP A 190 -10.76 -16.32 -2.41
CA TRP A 190 -10.55 -15.22 -3.36
C TRP A 190 -9.11 -14.73 -3.51
N GLU A 191 -8.17 -15.12 -2.63
CA GLU A 191 -6.77 -14.66 -2.76
C GLU A 191 -5.90 -15.72 -3.42
N ARG A 192 -6.27 -16.11 -4.64
CA ARG A 192 -5.60 -17.16 -5.43
C ARG A 192 -4.13 -16.82 -5.68
N LYS A 193 -3.30 -17.86 -5.72
CA LYS A 193 -1.83 -17.77 -5.92
C LYS A 193 -1.10 -16.93 -4.88
N ALA A 194 -1.78 -16.37 -3.90
CA ALA A 194 -1.11 -15.70 -2.79
C ALA A 194 -0.75 -16.73 -1.69
N PRO A 195 0.32 -16.51 -0.92
CA PRO A 195 0.65 -17.33 0.24
C PRO A 195 -0.52 -17.43 1.21
N THR A 196 -0.58 -18.54 1.95
CA THR A 196 -1.62 -18.75 2.98
C THR A 196 -1.55 -17.69 4.07
N LEU A 197 -2.62 -17.54 4.84
CA LEU A 197 -2.64 -16.65 6.00
C LEU A 197 -1.47 -16.95 6.96
N LEU A 198 -1.27 -18.22 7.30
CA LEU A 198 -0.20 -18.64 8.22
C LEU A 198 1.20 -18.30 7.68
N GLN A 199 1.46 -18.47 6.40
CA GLN A 199 2.74 -18.12 5.80
C GLN A 199 3.01 -16.60 5.89
N ARG A 200 1.98 -15.75 5.64
CA ARG A 200 2.09 -14.29 5.77
C ARG A 200 2.29 -13.87 7.23
N LEU A 201 1.58 -14.49 8.18
CA LEU A 201 1.75 -14.22 9.61
C LEU A 201 3.15 -14.58 10.10
N LYS A 202 3.68 -15.76 9.72
CA LYS A 202 5.06 -16.13 10.04
C LYS A 202 6.10 -15.19 9.43
N ALA A 203 5.86 -14.70 8.22
CA ALA A 203 6.75 -13.73 7.59
C ALA A 203 6.73 -12.38 8.32
N ALA A 204 5.54 -11.88 8.70
CA ALA A 204 5.38 -10.66 9.47
C ALA A 204 6.04 -10.76 10.86
N GLU A 205 5.84 -11.89 11.56
CA GLU A 205 6.46 -12.19 12.85
C GLU A 205 8.00 -12.17 12.77
N LYS A 206 8.58 -12.79 11.73
CA LYS A 206 10.04 -12.79 11.53
C LYS A 206 10.58 -11.38 11.36
N LEU A 207 9.93 -10.54 10.55
CA LEU A 207 10.35 -9.16 10.35
C LEU A 207 10.16 -8.32 11.63
N PHE A 208 9.07 -8.53 12.37
CA PHE A 208 8.87 -7.87 13.67
C PHE A 208 9.99 -8.23 14.66
N LYS A 209 10.34 -9.52 14.76
CA LYS A 209 11.46 -9.99 15.61
C LYS A 209 12.85 -9.53 15.15
N SER A 210 12.95 -9.00 13.94
CA SER A 210 14.16 -8.39 13.39
C SER A 210 14.05 -6.86 13.37
N ASP A 211 13.24 -6.26 14.23
CA ASP A 211 13.08 -4.83 14.48
C ASP A 211 12.59 -3.99 13.28
N TYR A 212 11.95 -4.63 12.28
CA TYR A 212 11.24 -3.90 11.24
C TYR A 212 9.97 -3.24 11.78
N GLU A 213 9.65 -2.05 11.30
CA GLU A 213 8.32 -1.45 11.51
C GLU A 213 7.27 -2.24 10.72
N VAL A 214 6.50 -3.09 11.43
CA VAL A 214 5.46 -3.94 10.82
C VAL A 214 4.10 -3.32 11.02
N ARG A 215 3.37 -3.10 9.91
CA ARG A 215 1.97 -2.66 9.88
C ARG A 215 1.08 -3.75 9.29
N ILE A 216 -0.17 -3.81 9.71
CA ILE A 216 -1.14 -4.78 9.18
C ILE A 216 -2.23 -4.06 8.41
N ARG A 217 -2.64 -4.66 7.30
CA ARG A 217 -3.80 -4.25 6.52
C ARG A 217 -4.79 -5.41 6.43
N ILE A 218 -5.98 -5.24 7.00
CA ILE A 218 -7.12 -6.16 6.84
C ILE A 218 -8.08 -5.52 5.84
N ASP A 219 -7.75 -5.62 4.57
CA ASP A 219 -8.44 -4.95 3.47
C ASP A 219 -8.35 -5.80 2.18
N PRO A 220 -9.51 -6.34 1.73
CA PRO A 220 -10.86 -6.09 2.20
C PRO A 220 -11.36 -7.04 3.28
N MET A 221 -12.12 -6.53 4.25
CA MET A 221 -13.01 -7.36 5.07
C MET A 221 -14.26 -7.74 4.27
N VAL A 222 -14.72 -8.99 4.41
CA VAL A 222 -15.86 -9.55 3.66
C VAL A 222 -16.84 -10.21 4.64
N PRO A 223 -18.17 -9.98 4.53
CA PRO A 223 -19.18 -10.57 5.41
C PRO A 223 -19.50 -12.03 5.02
N ILE A 224 -18.46 -12.88 5.03
CA ILE A 224 -18.60 -14.33 4.84
C ILE A 224 -19.41 -14.95 5.97
N GLN A 225 -19.85 -16.20 5.79
CA GLN A 225 -20.48 -16.94 6.89
C GLN A 225 -19.55 -16.98 8.10
N ASN A 226 -20.07 -16.70 9.29
CA ASN A 226 -19.30 -16.63 10.55
C ASN A 226 -18.14 -15.62 10.52
N TRP A 227 -18.28 -14.53 9.76
CA TRP A 227 -17.25 -13.52 9.58
C TRP A 227 -16.71 -12.98 10.91
N GLU A 228 -17.57 -12.79 11.91
CA GLU A 228 -17.18 -12.23 13.20
C GLU A 228 -16.15 -13.13 13.88
N LYS A 229 -16.46 -14.43 13.99
CA LYS A 229 -15.53 -15.43 14.51
C LYS A 229 -14.22 -15.46 13.73
N SER A 230 -14.31 -15.51 12.39
CA SER A 230 -13.13 -15.62 11.53
C SER A 230 -12.21 -14.40 11.59
N TYR A 231 -12.76 -13.18 11.78
CA TYR A 231 -11.92 -11.98 11.94
C TYR A 231 -11.39 -11.82 13.37
N ARG A 232 -12.09 -12.30 14.41
CA ARG A 232 -11.53 -12.39 15.77
C ARG A 232 -10.37 -13.38 15.79
N GLU A 233 -10.52 -14.57 15.23
CA GLU A 233 -9.43 -15.53 15.07
C GLU A 233 -8.23 -14.96 14.32
N LEU A 234 -8.46 -14.12 13.30
CA LEU A 234 -7.38 -13.40 12.62
C LEU A 234 -6.66 -12.43 13.55
N VAL A 235 -7.39 -11.66 14.35
CA VAL A 235 -6.83 -10.74 15.36
C VAL A 235 -6.02 -11.52 16.38
N ASP A 236 -6.54 -12.60 16.93
CA ASP A 236 -5.84 -13.46 17.91
C ASP A 236 -4.55 -14.03 17.32
N ASN A 237 -4.60 -14.47 16.07
CA ASN A 237 -3.44 -14.97 15.35
C ASN A 237 -2.37 -13.90 15.11
N ILE A 238 -2.73 -12.63 14.99
CA ILE A 238 -1.78 -11.51 14.90
C ILE A 238 -1.16 -11.28 16.28
N PHE A 239 -1.99 -11.04 17.30
CA PHE A 239 -1.54 -10.59 18.61
C PHE A 239 -0.84 -11.70 19.43
N SER A 240 -1.10 -12.96 19.14
CA SER A 240 -0.32 -14.08 19.71
C SER A 240 1.13 -14.14 19.18
N ARG A 241 1.46 -13.44 18.10
CA ARG A 241 2.79 -13.44 17.49
C ARG A 241 3.54 -12.14 17.67
N PHE A 242 2.87 -11.00 17.46
CA PHE A 242 3.46 -9.67 17.58
C PHE A 242 2.37 -8.61 17.72
N ARG A 243 2.78 -7.41 18.19
CA ARG A 243 1.93 -6.24 18.26
C ARG A 243 2.30 -5.30 17.09
N PRO A 244 1.45 -5.16 16.05
CA PRO A 244 1.77 -4.30 14.91
C PRO A 244 1.81 -2.81 15.34
N GLU A 245 2.59 -1.99 14.62
CA GLU A 245 2.66 -0.54 14.88
C GLU A 245 1.30 0.11 14.63
N ARG A 246 0.61 -0.28 13.55
CA ARG A 246 -0.79 0.11 13.29
C ARG A 246 -1.53 -0.91 12.42
N ILE A 247 -2.86 -0.87 12.50
CA ILE A 247 -3.75 -1.68 11.67
C ILE A 247 -4.62 -0.76 10.82
N THR A 248 -4.68 -1.01 9.51
CA THR A 248 -5.67 -0.36 8.63
C THR A 248 -6.68 -1.40 8.19
N ILE A 249 -7.95 -1.17 8.48
CA ILE A 249 -9.06 -2.03 8.06
C ILE A 249 -9.86 -1.39 6.93
N GLY A 250 -10.43 -2.19 6.05
CA GLY A 250 -11.28 -1.71 4.97
C GLY A 250 -12.28 -2.78 4.53
N SER A 251 -13.50 -2.38 4.20
CA SER A 251 -14.51 -3.30 3.67
C SER A 251 -14.29 -3.59 2.19
N LEU A 252 -14.84 -4.71 1.72
CA LEU A 252 -14.86 -5.06 0.31
C LEU A 252 -15.49 -3.93 -0.51
N ARG A 253 -14.83 -3.62 -1.61
CA ARG A 253 -15.27 -2.62 -2.59
C ARG A 253 -14.86 -3.04 -3.99
N GLY A 254 -15.61 -2.62 -4.99
CA GLY A 254 -15.35 -2.93 -6.38
C GLY A 254 -15.53 -1.71 -7.27
N LEU A 255 -14.42 -1.29 -7.92
CA LEU A 255 -14.54 -0.37 -9.06
C LEU A 255 -15.23 -1.10 -10.20
N GLN A 256 -16.07 -0.42 -10.98
CA GLN A 256 -16.79 -1.05 -12.08
C GLN A 256 -15.83 -1.74 -13.08
N SER A 257 -14.68 -1.12 -13.35
CA SER A 257 -13.65 -1.72 -14.20
C SER A 257 -13.09 -3.03 -13.63
N THR A 258 -12.96 -3.15 -12.31
CA THR A 258 -12.53 -4.39 -11.65
C THR A 258 -13.59 -5.47 -11.73
N VAL A 259 -14.86 -5.12 -11.45
CA VAL A 259 -16.00 -6.05 -11.56
C VAL A 259 -16.13 -6.61 -12.98
N ASN A 260 -15.92 -5.76 -13.99
CA ASN A 260 -16.00 -6.17 -15.40
C ASN A 260 -14.80 -7.03 -15.84
N SER A 261 -13.62 -6.84 -15.23
CA SER A 261 -12.37 -7.52 -15.65
C SER A 261 -12.03 -8.75 -14.82
N THR A 262 -12.77 -9.03 -13.75
CA THR A 262 -12.55 -10.26 -12.97
C THR A 262 -13.31 -11.44 -13.56
N LYS A 263 -12.65 -12.61 -13.60
CA LYS A 263 -13.29 -13.88 -14.01
C LYS A 263 -14.20 -14.43 -12.91
N ASP A 264 -13.73 -14.42 -11.67
CA ASP A 264 -14.48 -14.86 -10.51
C ASP A 264 -15.25 -13.68 -9.93
N ARG A 265 -16.57 -13.71 -10.08
CA ARG A 265 -17.51 -12.69 -9.62
C ARG A 265 -18.27 -13.10 -8.36
N SER A 266 -17.93 -14.22 -7.73
CA SER A 266 -18.64 -14.74 -6.56
C SER A 266 -18.64 -13.78 -5.35
N TRP A 267 -17.72 -12.82 -5.29
CA TRP A 267 -17.66 -11.78 -4.28
C TRP A 267 -18.52 -10.54 -4.57
N VAL A 268 -19.02 -10.39 -5.80
CA VAL A 268 -19.70 -9.16 -6.25
C VAL A 268 -21.08 -8.99 -5.61
N HIS A 269 -21.74 -10.09 -5.23
CA HIS A 269 -23.06 -10.04 -4.58
C HIS A 269 -23.07 -9.30 -3.22
N TYR A 270 -21.91 -9.18 -2.56
CA TYR A 270 -21.81 -8.38 -1.35
C TYR A 270 -21.85 -6.86 -1.61
N LEU A 271 -21.73 -6.41 -2.86
CA LEU A 271 -21.61 -5.00 -3.21
C LEU A 271 -22.97 -4.40 -3.57
N THR A 272 -23.67 -3.86 -2.59
CA THR A 272 -25.05 -3.39 -2.71
C THR A 272 -25.18 -1.87 -2.62
N GLU A 273 -24.14 -1.13 -2.18
CA GLU A 273 -24.14 0.32 -2.04
C GLU A 273 -23.16 0.98 -3.02
N ILE A 274 -23.45 2.21 -3.46
CA ILE A 274 -22.62 2.99 -4.37
C ILE A 274 -21.91 4.10 -3.59
N SER A 275 -20.62 4.31 -3.87
CA SER A 275 -19.85 5.45 -3.39
C SER A 275 -19.10 6.12 -4.56
N ASN A 276 -18.45 7.28 -4.29
CA ASN A 276 -17.56 7.92 -5.27
C ASN A 276 -16.28 7.13 -5.57
N TRP A 277 -16.10 5.96 -4.92
CA TRP A 277 -14.98 5.03 -5.14
C TRP A 277 -15.47 3.61 -5.49
N GLY A 278 -16.54 3.50 -6.28
CA GLY A 278 -17.14 2.24 -6.69
C GLY A 278 -18.17 1.68 -5.71
N LYS A 279 -18.57 0.43 -5.96
CA LYS A 279 -19.55 -0.28 -5.15
C LYS A 279 -18.94 -0.76 -3.83
N LYS A 280 -19.75 -0.81 -2.79
CA LYS A 280 -19.39 -1.22 -1.42
C LYS A 280 -20.44 -2.18 -0.86
N ILE A 281 -20.10 -2.88 0.22
CA ILE A 281 -21.07 -3.53 1.10
C ILE A 281 -21.99 -2.44 1.68
N ASP A 282 -23.23 -2.77 2.01
CA ASP A 282 -24.16 -1.84 2.64
C ASP A 282 -23.60 -1.23 3.95
N PHE A 283 -24.10 -0.05 4.30
CA PHE A 283 -23.59 0.73 5.43
C PHE A 283 -23.73 -0.01 6.77
N THR A 284 -24.87 -0.65 7.01
CA THR A 284 -25.18 -1.32 8.28
C THR A 284 -24.24 -2.50 8.52
N THR A 285 -24.04 -3.33 7.51
CA THR A 285 -23.11 -4.48 7.57
C THR A 285 -21.69 -3.99 7.81
N ARG A 286 -21.22 -2.97 7.09
CA ARG A 286 -19.87 -2.39 7.30
C ARG A 286 -19.71 -1.85 8.73
N LEU A 287 -20.72 -1.11 9.22
CA LEU A 287 -20.69 -0.55 10.58
C LEU A 287 -20.57 -1.66 11.62
N ARG A 288 -21.37 -2.73 11.50
CA ARG A 288 -21.29 -3.89 12.40
C ARG A 288 -19.92 -4.55 12.36
N MET A 289 -19.35 -4.78 11.16
CA MET A 289 -18.05 -5.39 11.00
C MET A 289 -16.94 -4.55 11.66
N TYR A 290 -16.92 -3.26 11.39
CA TYR A 290 -15.90 -2.37 11.97
C TYR A 290 -16.05 -2.24 13.48
N SER A 291 -17.27 -2.01 13.98
CA SER A 291 -17.53 -1.87 15.42
C SER A 291 -17.14 -3.13 16.19
N SER A 292 -17.49 -4.32 15.67
CA SER A 292 -17.16 -5.60 16.33
C SER A 292 -15.64 -5.77 16.44
N ILE A 293 -14.91 -5.62 15.34
CA ILE A 293 -13.46 -5.88 15.32
C ILE A 293 -12.68 -4.78 16.07
N MET A 294 -13.09 -3.51 15.95
CA MET A 294 -12.45 -2.43 16.71
C MET A 294 -12.70 -2.56 18.21
N SER A 295 -13.92 -2.96 18.62
CA SER A 295 -14.22 -3.24 20.02
C SER A 295 -13.42 -4.44 20.54
N TYR A 296 -13.29 -5.49 19.75
CA TYR A 296 -12.49 -6.65 20.09
C TYR A 296 -11.01 -6.31 20.30
N LEU A 297 -10.41 -5.58 19.34
CA LEU A 297 -9.04 -5.07 19.44
C LEU A 297 -8.82 -4.24 20.72
N LYS A 298 -9.78 -3.35 21.03
CA LYS A 298 -9.71 -2.50 22.22
C LYS A 298 -9.84 -3.29 23.52
N ASN A 299 -10.82 -4.18 23.61
CA ASN A 299 -11.19 -4.85 24.85
C ASN A 299 -10.21 -5.98 25.19
N GLU A 300 -9.82 -6.80 24.21
CA GLU A 300 -8.94 -7.97 24.46
C GLU A 300 -7.46 -7.58 24.44
N TYR A 301 -7.06 -6.59 23.64
CA TYR A 301 -5.65 -6.26 23.43
C TYR A 301 -5.25 -4.84 23.83
N GLY A 302 -6.19 -4.02 24.33
CA GLY A 302 -5.94 -2.61 24.62
C GLY A 302 -5.46 -1.82 23.39
N TYR A 303 -5.81 -2.29 22.16
CA TYR A 303 -5.25 -1.76 20.93
C TYR A 303 -6.19 -0.75 20.26
N ARG A 304 -5.66 0.43 19.94
CA ARG A 304 -6.45 1.56 19.41
C ARG A 304 -5.89 2.16 18.11
N GLU A 305 -4.70 1.71 17.67
CA GLU A 305 -4.02 2.24 16.48
C GLU A 305 -4.64 1.69 15.18
N VAL A 306 -5.93 2.00 14.98
CA VAL A 306 -6.75 1.53 13.86
C VAL A 306 -7.20 2.69 12.97
N ALA A 307 -7.06 2.53 11.66
CA ALA A 307 -7.59 3.45 10.66
C ALA A 307 -8.46 2.72 9.63
N LEU A 308 -9.31 3.46 8.92
CA LEU A 308 -10.16 2.91 7.84
C LEU A 308 -9.56 3.21 6.47
N CYS A 309 -9.58 2.23 5.55
CA CYS A 309 -9.13 2.38 4.17
C CYS A 309 -10.29 2.69 3.22
N LYS A 310 -10.23 3.84 2.52
CA LYS A 310 -11.22 4.20 1.50
C LYS A 310 -12.67 4.09 2.03
N GLU A 311 -12.89 4.52 3.26
CA GLU A 311 -14.21 4.45 3.87
C GLU A 311 -14.91 5.82 3.85
N THR A 312 -16.25 5.80 3.83
CA THR A 312 -17.07 7.00 3.68
C THR A 312 -16.98 7.92 4.91
N LYS A 313 -17.11 9.22 4.67
CA LYS A 313 -17.14 10.23 5.74
C LYS A 313 -18.23 9.96 6.78
N ALA A 314 -19.39 9.44 6.34
CA ALA A 314 -20.47 9.03 7.25
C ALA A 314 -20.02 7.91 8.20
N MET A 315 -19.30 6.91 7.69
CA MET A 315 -18.81 5.78 8.48
C MET A 315 -17.78 6.23 9.54
N TRP A 316 -16.83 7.07 9.16
CA TRP A 316 -15.84 7.64 10.09
C TRP A 316 -16.54 8.35 11.25
N ARG A 317 -17.57 9.18 10.95
CA ARG A 317 -18.36 9.89 11.96
C ARG A 317 -19.17 8.95 12.84
N LYS A 318 -19.82 7.93 12.24
CA LYS A 318 -20.66 6.98 12.99
C LYS A 318 -19.86 6.13 13.97
N LEU A 319 -18.59 5.84 13.62
CA LEU A 319 -17.65 5.14 14.49
C LEU A 319 -16.93 6.06 15.50
N GLY A 320 -17.23 7.36 15.50
CA GLY A 320 -16.55 8.33 16.38
C GLY A 320 -15.08 8.53 16.06
N MET A 321 -14.64 8.20 14.83
CA MET A 321 -13.24 8.26 14.43
C MET A 321 -12.88 9.60 13.79
N GLU A 322 -11.70 10.13 14.15
CA GLU A 322 -11.17 11.36 13.56
C GLU A 322 -10.48 11.06 12.20
N TYR A 323 -11.05 11.62 11.13
CA TYR A 323 -10.50 11.44 9.78
C TYR A 323 -9.63 12.60 9.30
N LYS A 324 -9.69 13.77 9.94
CA LYS A 324 -8.92 14.96 9.53
C LYS A 324 -7.42 14.78 9.75
N ASN A 325 -7.07 13.98 10.77
CA ASN A 325 -5.71 13.62 11.15
C ASN A 325 -5.51 12.09 11.06
N ILE A 326 -6.00 11.48 10.01
CA ILE A 326 -5.93 10.03 9.79
C ILE A 326 -4.48 9.52 9.88
N LYS A 327 -4.30 8.37 10.54
CA LYS A 327 -3.02 7.64 10.62
C LYS A 327 -3.19 6.24 10.01
N CYS A 328 -3.32 6.15 8.70
CA CYS A 328 -3.38 4.87 8.00
C CYS A 328 -1.98 4.36 7.60
N ASN A 329 -1.90 3.12 7.09
CA ASN A 329 -0.62 2.49 6.74
C ASN A 329 0.18 3.23 5.65
N CYS A 330 -0.46 4.10 4.85
CA CYS A 330 0.18 4.77 3.71
C CYS A 330 0.89 6.09 4.08
N ILE A 331 0.75 6.58 5.30
CA ILE A 331 1.28 7.87 5.76
C ILE A 331 1.99 7.75 7.11
N TRP A 332 2.62 8.86 7.55
CA TRP A 332 3.27 8.97 8.88
C TRP A 332 2.31 8.72 10.04
#